data_4a0510e829004fe6b267622f762621be
#
_entry.id   4a0510e829004fe6b267622f762621be
#
_cell.length_a   1.000
_cell.length_b   1.000
_cell.length_c   1.000
_cell.angle_alpha   90.00
_cell.angle_beta   90.00
_cell.angle_gamma   90.00
#
_symmetry.space_group_name_H-M   'P 1'
#
loop_
_entity.id
_entity.type
_entity.pdbx_description
1 polymer ?
#
loop_
_entity_poly.entity_id
_entity_poly.type
_entity_poly.pdbx_seq_one_letter_code
_entity_poly.pdbx_strand_id
1 'polypeptide(L)'
;MTPLVLIPSCNPERAAIATERWQAQGYRVLVHTDDDLGRYPGYFPAIAQMVRATWRSDVHVWIAAADDLSPDPTMTGPAIAQKYLEKFPDGFGVLQPTGDRLAGTALLCGSPWFGRGWVEQAYQGMGPHYQGYRQFYGDEEMLYVARTFGVLWQHPYLTQRHDHWIREGGPPKTPYQILNDRYYAHDKWLHYARQAAGWPGAGRP
;
A
#
# COMPACT_ATOMS: atom_id res chain seq x y z
N MET A 1 19.24 5.73 2.97
CA MET A 1 18.49 4.88 2.00
C MET A 1 17.17 5.57 1.66
N THR A 2 16.78 5.61 0.39
CA THR A 2 15.58 6.33 -0.06
C THR A 2 14.48 5.33 -0.41
N PRO A 3 13.35 5.34 0.27
CA PRO A 3 12.23 4.45 -0.04
C PRO A 3 11.55 4.85 -1.35
N LEU A 4 10.88 3.88 -1.99
CA LEU A 4 10.18 4.07 -3.25
C LEU A 4 8.66 4.04 -3.02
N VAL A 5 7.99 5.13 -3.34
CA VAL A 5 6.53 5.26 -3.33
C VAL A 5 5.97 4.79 -4.67
N LEU A 6 4.96 3.94 -4.61
CA LEU A 6 4.27 3.39 -5.76
C LEU A 6 2.87 4.01 -5.84
N ILE A 7 2.59 4.76 -6.89
CA ILE A 7 1.32 5.47 -7.08
C ILE A 7 0.64 4.98 -8.37
N PRO A 8 -0.26 3.99 -8.31
CA PRO A 8 -1.18 3.76 -9.43
C PRO A 8 -2.21 4.90 -9.47
N SER A 9 -2.39 5.49 -10.65
CA SER A 9 -3.32 6.60 -10.84
C SER A 9 -3.93 6.59 -12.25
N CYS A 10 -5.16 7.06 -12.36
CA CYS A 10 -5.82 7.38 -13.62
C CYS A 10 -6.01 8.89 -13.80
N ASN A 11 -5.39 9.70 -12.95
CA ASN A 11 -5.45 11.16 -12.99
C ASN A 11 -4.02 11.73 -12.97
N PRO A 12 -3.46 12.09 -14.14
CA PRO A 12 -2.10 12.58 -14.24
C PRO A 12 -1.82 13.85 -13.41
N GLU A 13 -2.80 14.76 -13.31
CA GLU A 13 -2.65 16.00 -12.53
C GLU A 13 -2.53 15.71 -11.04
N ARG A 14 -3.41 14.86 -10.50
CA ARG A 14 -3.33 14.45 -9.09
C ARG A 14 -2.04 13.69 -8.81
N ALA A 15 -1.64 12.79 -9.71
CA ALA A 15 -0.40 12.04 -9.58
C ALA A 15 0.83 12.96 -9.58
N ALA A 16 0.84 14.02 -10.40
CA ALA A 16 1.92 15.02 -10.40
C ALA A 16 2.00 15.75 -9.04
N ILE A 17 0.87 16.23 -8.52
CA ILE A 17 0.80 16.91 -7.22
C ILE A 17 1.27 15.97 -6.09
N ALA A 18 0.81 14.72 -6.09
CA ALA A 18 1.26 13.73 -5.11
C ALA A 18 2.77 13.48 -5.22
N THR A 19 3.29 13.34 -6.44
CA THR A 19 4.72 13.14 -6.70
C THR A 19 5.56 14.26 -6.11
N GLU A 20 5.20 15.52 -6.36
CA GLU A 20 5.91 16.67 -5.81
C GLU A 20 5.94 16.66 -4.28
N ARG A 21 4.81 16.36 -3.63
CA ARG A 21 4.71 16.27 -2.17
C ARG A 21 5.62 15.18 -1.59
N TRP A 22 5.63 14.00 -2.19
CA TRP A 22 6.47 12.90 -1.76
C TRP A 22 7.95 13.18 -1.99
N GLN A 23 8.32 13.72 -3.15
CA GLN A 23 9.71 14.07 -3.48
C GLN A 23 10.25 15.16 -2.56
N ALA A 24 9.44 16.16 -2.20
CA ALA A 24 9.82 17.22 -1.27
C ALA A 24 10.22 16.68 0.12
N GLN A 25 9.73 15.51 0.51
CA GLN A 25 10.08 14.81 1.76
C GLN A 25 11.16 13.72 1.57
N GLY A 26 11.86 13.75 0.42
CA GLY A 26 13.01 12.88 0.15
C GLY A 26 12.65 11.45 -0.25
N TYR A 27 11.47 11.23 -0.81
CA TYR A 27 11.09 9.94 -1.38
C TYR A 27 11.45 9.84 -2.86
N ARG A 28 11.70 8.63 -3.34
CA ARG A 28 11.60 8.32 -4.76
C ARG A 28 10.14 7.98 -5.06
N VAL A 29 9.67 8.36 -6.24
CA VAL A 29 8.28 8.10 -6.65
C VAL A 29 8.27 7.41 -8.00
N LEU A 30 7.46 6.37 -8.13
CA LEU A 30 7.06 5.77 -9.39
C LEU A 30 5.56 5.95 -9.53
N VAL A 31 5.13 6.53 -10.63
CA VAL A 31 3.72 6.61 -11.02
C VAL A 31 3.46 5.58 -12.12
N HIS A 32 2.37 4.85 -11.98
CA HIS A 32 1.80 4.05 -13.05
C HIS A 32 0.47 4.67 -13.45
N THR A 33 0.40 5.19 -14.65
CA THR A 33 -0.82 5.83 -15.18
C THR A 33 -1.54 4.86 -16.10
N ASP A 34 -2.82 4.63 -15.84
CA ASP A 34 -3.71 3.88 -16.72
C ASP A 34 -4.60 4.87 -17.49
N ASP A 35 -4.34 5.02 -18.79
CA ASP A 35 -5.13 5.86 -19.67
C ASP A 35 -6.46 5.20 -20.09
N ASP A 36 -6.54 3.88 -19.98
CA ASP A 36 -7.73 3.09 -20.28
C ASP A 36 -8.33 2.45 -19.01
N LEU A 37 -9.30 3.13 -18.43
CA LEU A 37 -10.02 2.66 -17.24
C LEU A 37 -10.65 1.27 -17.42
N GLY A 38 -10.97 0.87 -18.66
CA GLY A 38 -11.53 -0.45 -18.97
C GLY A 38 -10.54 -1.59 -18.76
N ARG A 39 -9.25 -1.30 -18.87
CA ARG A 39 -8.14 -2.25 -18.75
C ARG A 39 -7.44 -2.24 -17.40
N TYR A 40 -7.80 -1.31 -16.53
CA TYR A 40 -7.17 -1.22 -15.22
C TYR A 40 -7.33 -2.54 -14.43
N PRO A 41 -6.22 -3.15 -14.01
CA PRO A 41 -6.24 -4.48 -13.40
C PRO A 41 -6.77 -4.48 -11.96
N GLY A 42 -6.91 -3.30 -11.36
CA GLY A 42 -7.17 -3.07 -9.95
C GLY A 42 -5.92 -2.64 -9.19
N TYR A 43 -6.12 -2.09 -7.99
CA TYR A 43 -5.04 -1.50 -7.18
C TYR A 43 -3.94 -2.51 -6.82
N PHE A 44 -4.30 -3.66 -6.26
CA PHE A 44 -3.30 -4.63 -5.80
C PHE A 44 -2.48 -5.25 -6.93
N PRO A 45 -3.07 -5.63 -8.09
CA PRO A 45 -2.29 -6.05 -9.24
C PRO A 45 -1.36 -4.96 -9.78
N ALA A 46 -1.79 -3.69 -9.79
CA ALA A 46 -0.95 -2.57 -10.22
C ALA A 46 0.26 -2.41 -9.28
N ILE A 47 0.06 -2.39 -7.96
CA ILE A 47 1.15 -2.35 -6.98
C ILE A 47 2.12 -3.53 -7.19
N ALA A 48 1.61 -4.75 -7.37
CA ALA A 48 2.46 -5.91 -7.60
C ALA A 48 3.28 -5.81 -8.90
N GLN A 49 2.73 -5.24 -9.98
CA GLN A 49 3.46 -4.97 -11.21
C GLN A 49 4.57 -3.93 -11.01
N MET A 50 4.28 -2.85 -10.29
CA MET A 50 5.24 -1.79 -9.99
C MET A 50 6.39 -2.29 -9.12
N VAL A 51 6.12 -3.14 -8.12
CA VAL A 51 7.16 -3.82 -7.32
C VAL A 51 8.05 -4.67 -8.23
N ARG A 52 7.47 -5.52 -9.09
CA ARG A 52 8.25 -6.34 -10.03
C ARG A 52 9.10 -5.50 -10.98
N ALA A 53 8.55 -4.42 -11.53
CA ALA A 53 9.26 -3.53 -12.45
C ALA A 53 10.44 -2.80 -11.77
N THR A 54 10.38 -2.63 -10.45
CA THR A 54 11.41 -1.93 -9.64
C THR A 54 12.21 -2.88 -8.76
N TRP A 55 12.16 -4.19 -9.04
CA TRP A 55 12.90 -5.21 -8.31
C TRP A 55 14.41 -5.12 -8.60
N ARG A 56 15.05 -4.12 -8.02
CA ARG A 56 16.48 -3.83 -8.17
C ARG A 56 17.18 -3.94 -6.82
N SER A 57 18.49 -4.10 -6.85
CA SER A 57 19.29 -4.20 -5.62
C SER A 57 19.27 -2.92 -4.77
N ASP A 58 19.00 -1.77 -5.36
CA ASP A 58 18.98 -0.46 -4.68
C ASP A 58 17.64 -0.10 -4.03
N VAL A 59 16.57 -0.86 -4.27
CA VAL A 59 15.28 -0.68 -3.60
C VAL A 59 15.11 -1.72 -2.50
N HIS A 60 15.03 -1.25 -1.26
CA HIS A 60 14.87 -2.10 -0.07
C HIS A 60 13.50 -1.96 0.59
N VAL A 61 12.85 -0.81 0.40
CA VAL A 61 11.55 -0.49 1.00
C VAL A 61 10.65 0.17 -0.04
N TRP A 62 9.44 -0.35 -0.18
CA TRP A 62 8.37 0.21 -0.99
C TRP A 62 7.23 0.72 -0.10
N ILE A 63 6.47 1.65 -0.64
CA ILE A 63 5.27 2.19 -0.03
C ILE A 63 4.15 2.06 -1.06
N ALA A 64 3.10 1.29 -0.73
CA ALA A 64 1.90 1.29 -1.56
C ALA A 64 1.08 2.54 -1.23
N ALA A 65 0.94 3.41 -2.20
CA ALA A 65 0.26 4.70 -2.05
C ALA A 65 -0.80 4.90 -3.14
N ALA A 66 -1.45 6.04 -3.10
CA ALA A 66 -2.40 6.50 -4.10
C ALA A 66 -2.17 7.99 -4.38
N ASP A 67 -2.80 8.52 -5.41
CA ASP A 67 -2.67 9.93 -5.81
C ASP A 67 -3.37 10.93 -4.88
N ASP A 68 -4.08 10.41 -3.86
CA ASP A 68 -4.73 11.16 -2.78
C ASP A 68 -4.06 10.97 -1.41
N LEU A 69 -2.84 10.40 -1.40
CA LEU A 69 -2.02 10.27 -0.20
C LEU A 69 -0.89 11.31 -0.19
N SER A 70 -0.65 11.86 0.99
CA SER A 70 0.47 12.79 1.26
C SER A 70 1.38 12.25 2.34
N PRO A 71 2.71 12.48 2.25
CA PRO A 71 3.66 12.04 3.28
C PRO A 71 3.48 12.79 4.59
N ASP A 72 4.08 12.25 5.65
CA ASP A 72 4.23 12.96 6.92
C ASP A 72 5.06 14.24 6.71
N PRO A 73 4.55 15.41 7.13
CA PRO A 73 5.27 16.67 6.93
C PRO A 73 6.45 16.86 7.89
N THR A 74 6.57 16.06 8.95
CA THR A 74 7.54 16.21 10.02
C THR A 74 8.72 15.25 9.93
N MET A 75 8.61 14.19 9.09
CA MET A 75 9.63 13.15 8.97
C MET A 75 9.95 12.88 7.50
N THR A 76 11.23 12.88 7.17
CA THR A 76 11.69 12.55 5.81
C THR A 76 11.60 11.04 5.52
N GLY A 77 11.39 10.68 4.26
CA GLY A 77 11.36 9.30 3.81
C GLY A 77 12.59 8.48 4.24
N PRO A 78 13.82 8.98 4.03
CA PRO A 78 15.03 8.30 4.49
C PRO A 78 15.08 8.04 6.01
N ALA A 79 14.61 8.98 6.83
CA ALA A 79 14.60 8.81 8.29
C ALA A 79 13.61 7.71 8.73
N ILE A 80 12.44 7.65 8.09
CA ILE A 80 11.46 6.59 8.39
C ILE A 80 11.96 5.24 7.87
N ALA A 81 12.55 5.19 6.68
CA ALA A 81 13.11 3.96 6.11
C ALA A 81 14.25 3.38 6.97
N GLN A 82 15.07 4.24 7.57
CA GLN A 82 16.07 3.79 8.52
C GLN A 82 15.44 3.11 9.74
N LYS A 83 14.46 3.75 10.38
CA LYS A 83 13.72 3.17 11.51
C LYS A 83 13.00 1.86 11.15
N TYR A 84 12.47 1.79 9.91
CA TYR A 84 11.85 0.56 9.41
C TYR A 84 12.86 -0.59 9.37
N LEU A 85 14.07 -0.37 8.83
CA LEU A 85 15.11 -1.40 8.74
C LEU A 85 15.77 -1.72 10.09
N GLU A 86 15.82 -0.77 11.02
CA GLU A 86 16.22 -1.05 12.41
C GLU A 86 15.26 -2.02 13.08
N LYS A 87 13.94 -1.88 12.79
CA LYS A 87 12.90 -2.78 13.33
C LYS A 87 12.81 -4.09 12.56
N PHE A 88 13.01 -4.09 11.27
CA PHE A 88 12.94 -5.24 10.36
C PHE A 88 14.23 -5.36 9.54
N PRO A 89 15.33 -5.85 10.13
CA PRO A 89 16.64 -5.85 9.47
C PRO A 89 16.70 -6.70 8.19
N ASP A 90 15.89 -7.76 8.10
CA ASP A 90 15.73 -8.61 6.92
C ASP A 90 14.70 -8.08 5.92
N GLY A 91 14.06 -6.94 6.23
CA GLY A 91 12.97 -6.38 5.44
C GLY A 91 11.67 -7.16 5.50
N PHE A 92 11.55 -8.18 6.38
CA PHE A 92 10.33 -8.94 6.56
C PHE A 92 9.44 -8.26 7.61
N GLY A 93 8.67 -7.27 7.17
CA GLY A 93 7.76 -6.52 8.04
C GLY A 93 6.83 -5.60 7.25
N VAL A 94 5.82 -5.12 7.94
CA VAL A 94 4.86 -4.14 7.45
C VAL A 94 4.75 -2.99 8.45
N LEU A 95 5.06 -1.77 7.99
CA LEU A 95 4.78 -0.54 8.74
C LEU A 95 3.51 0.10 8.18
N GLN A 96 2.51 0.29 9.02
CA GLN A 96 1.30 1.05 8.70
C GLN A 96 1.26 2.35 9.50
N PRO A 97 1.36 3.51 8.84
CA PRO A 97 1.08 4.80 9.45
C PRO A 97 -0.36 4.89 9.92
N THR A 98 -0.59 5.25 11.18
CA THR A 98 -1.94 5.36 11.75
C THR A 98 -2.23 6.73 12.36
N GLY A 99 -1.35 7.71 12.15
CA GLY A 99 -1.48 9.07 12.68
C GLY A 99 -2.59 9.90 12.04
N ASP A 100 -3.02 9.56 10.84
CA ASP A 100 -4.06 10.30 10.10
C ASP A 100 -5.46 10.22 10.74
N ARG A 101 -5.73 9.21 11.55
CA ARG A 101 -7.01 8.98 12.23
C ARG A 101 -8.22 8.93 11.28
N LEU A 102 -8.01 8.71 9.99
CA LEU A 102 -9.11 8.38 9.08
C LEU A 102 -9.77 7.09 9.54
N ALA A 103 -11.09 6.99 9.43
CA ALA A 103 -11.81 5.77 9.79
C ALA A 103 -11.20 4.54 9.10
N GLY A 104 -10.84 3.54 9.90
CA GLY A 104 -10.28 2.29 9.40
C GLY A 104 -8.75 2.20 9.31
N THR A 105 -7.97 3.30 9.47
CA THR A 105 -6.49 3.23 9.34
C THR A 105 -5.82 2.31 10.36
N ALA A 106 -6.47 2.02 11.48
CA ALA A 106 -5.99 1.05 12.48
C ALA A 106 -6.41 -0.40 12.16
N LEU A 107 -7.34 -0.60 11.22
CA LEU A 107 -7.95 -1.89 10.88
C LEU A 107 -7.50 -2.43 9.52
N LEU A 108 -6.69 -1.69 8.79
CA LEU A 108 -6.19 -2.06 7.47
C LEU A 108 -4.79 -1.45 7.22
N CYS A 109 -4.09 -1.98 6.23
CA CYS A 109 -2.82 -1.45 5.76
C CYS A 109 -3.05 -0.59 4.51
N GLY A 110 -3.76 0.55 4.66
CA GLY A 110 -4.18 1.39 3.52
C GLY A 110 -3.04 2.13 2.82
N SER A 111 -1.90 2.32 3.49
CA SER A 111 -0.67 2.88 2.89
C SER A 111 0.57 2.23 3.49
N PRO A 112 0.73 0.90 3.33
CA PRO A 112 1.76 0.13 3.99
C PRO A 112 3.14 0.41 3.42
N TRP A 113 4.13 0.39 4.32
CA TRP A 113 5.53 0.25 3.99
C TRP A 113 5.91 -1.21 4.14
N PHE A 114 6.60 -1.76 3.17
CA PHE A 114 7.04 -3.14 3.20
C PHE A 114 8.42 -3.28 2.56
N GLY A 115 9.21 -4.16 3.11
CA GLY A 115 10.57 -4.40 2.64
C GLY A 115 10.66 -5.56 1.66
N ARG A 116 11.87 -5.77 1.17
CA ARG A 116 12.21 -6.85 0.24
C ARG A 116 11.87 -8.22 0.84
N GLY A 117 12.22 -8.46 2.11
CA GLY A 117 11.93 -9.71 2.79
C GLY A 117 10.43 -10.02 2.85
N TRP A 118 9.57 -8.99 3.02
CA TRP A 118 8.12 -9.18 2.95
C TRP A 118 7.69 -9.66 1.55
N VAL A 119 8.16 -9.01 0.49
CA VAL A 119 7.78 -9.37 -0.89
C VAL A 119 8.26 -10.78 -1.26
N GLU A 120 9.45 -11.18 -0.81
CA GLU A 120 10.04 -12.50 -1.10
C GLU A 120 9.36 -13.65 -0.35
N GLN A 121 8.85 -13.40 0.86
CA GLN A 121 8.39 -14.46 1.75
C GLN A 121 6.87 -14.49 1.94
N ALA A 122 6.19 -13.32 1.85
CA ALA A 122 4.74 -13.29 1.92
C ALA A 122 4.12 -13.82 0.63
N TYR A 123 2.98 -14.49 0.78
CA TYR A 123 2.19 -15.01 -0.35
C TYR A 123 3.01 -15.85 -1.34
N GLN A 124 3.92 -16.68 -0.82
CA GLN A 124 4.80 -17.55 -1.61
C GLN A 124 5.70 -16.77 -2.60
N GLY A 125 6.15 -15.59 -2.21
CA GLY A 125 6.96 -14.73 -3.06
C GLY A 125 6.20 -13.99 -4.15
N MET A 126 4.88 -14.01 -4.10
CA MET A 126 4.01 -13.27 -5.03
C MET A 126 3.56 -11.92 -4.50
N GLY A 127 3.95 -11.58 -3.24
CA GLY A 127 3.55 -10.36 -2.52
C GLY A 127 3.78 -9.07 -3.28
N PRO A 128 3.44 -7.87 -2.74
CA PRO A 128 3.21 -7.60 -1.31
C PRO A 128 1.82 -7.95 -0.79
N HIS A 129 0.82 -8.10 -1.66
CA HIS A 129 -0.55 -8.50 -1.32
C HIS A 129 -0.89 -9.83 -1.97
N TYR A 130 -1.92 -10.51 -1.47
CA TYR A 130 -2.43 -11.71 -2.15
C TYR A 130 -2.96 -11.37 -3.55
N GLN A 131 -2.50 -12.13 -4.55
CA GLN A 131 -2.73 -11.82 -5.98
C GLN A 131 -4.20 -11.97 -6.44
N GLY A 132 -5.05 -12.57 -5.63
CA GLY A 132 -6.47 -12.75 -5.95
C GLY A 132 -7.29 -11.47 -5.82
N TYR A 133 -6.88 -10.52 -4.98
CA TYR A 133 -7.58 -9.25 -4.80
C TYR A 133 -7.36 -8.31 -5.98
N ARG A 134 -8.39 -7.51 -6.26
CA ARG A 134 -8.35 -6.46 -7.28
C ARG A 134 -8.26 -5.07 -6.67
N GLN A 135 -9.18 -4.71 -5.77
CA GLN A 135 -9.30 -3.35 -5.26
C GLN A 135 -9.56 -3.28 -3.75
N PHE A 136 -10.25 -4.26 -3.17
CA PHE A 136 -10.72 -4.23 -1.79
C PHE A 136 -10.11 -5.37 -0.97
N TYR A 137 -10.06 -5.19 0.36
CA TYR A 137 -9.72 -6.23 1.35
C TYR A 137 -8.28 -6.77 1.34
N GLY A 138 -7.45 -6.49 0.32
CA GLY A 138 -6.07 -6.95 0.32
C GLY A 138 -5.21 -6.26 1.37
N ASP A 139 -5.55 -5.04 1.73
CA ASP A 139 -4.99 -4.23 2.80
C ASP A 139 -5.41 -4.74 4.19
N GLU A 140 -6.65 -5.20 4.34
CA GLU A 140 -7.12 -5.86 5.56
C GLU A 140 -6.41 -7.20 5.76
N GLU A 141 -6.33 -8.04 4.72
CA GLU A 141 -5.60 -9.31 4.81
C GLU A 141 -4.12 -9.07 5.16
N MET A 142 -3.46 -8.11 4.52
CA MET A 142 -2.06 -7.76 4.84
C MET A 142 -1.89 -7.44 6.32
N LEU A 143 -2.80 -6.67 6.91
CA LEU A 143 -2.78 -6.35 8.34
C LEU A 143 -2.89 -7.60 9.21
N TYR A 144 -3.85 -8.48 8.91
CA TYR A 144 -4.06 -9.71 9.68
C TYR A 144 -2.86 -10.65 9.56
N VAL A 145 -2.34 -10.84 8.36
CA VAL A 145 -1.17 -11.69 8.11
C VAL A 145 0.08 -11.15 8.81
N ALA A 146 0.37 -9.86 8.67
CA ALA A 146 1.52 -9.24 9.32
C ALA A 146 1.42 -9.28 10.85
N ARG A 147 0.20 -9.14 11.39
CA ARG A 147 -0.07 -9.29 12.83
C ARG A 147 0.17 -10.72 13.30
N THR A 148 -0.32 -11.72 12.57
CA THR A 148 -0.15 -13.15 12.90
C THR A 148 1.33 -13.53 12.92
N PHE A 149 2.15 -12.97 12.04
CA PHE A 149 3.60 -13.20 12.02
C PHE A 149 4.38 -12.34 13.03
N GLY A 150 3.71 -11.45 13.78
CA GLY A 150 4.37 -10.55 14.73
C GLY A 150 5.24 -9.48 14.07
N VAL A 151 5.01 -9.19 12.80
CA VAL A 151 5.81 -8.26 11.99
C VAL A 151 5.02 -7.03 11.51
N LEU A 152 3.89 -6.76 12.14
CA LEU A 152 3.13 -5.52 11.94
C LEU A 152 3.64 -4.42 12.88
N TRP A 153 3.96 -3.27 12.31
CA TRP A 153 4.26 -2.05 13.05
C TRP A 153 3.25 -0.95 12.72
N GLN A 154 2.24 -0.77 13.56
CA GLN A 154 1.35 0.38 13.51
C GLN A 154 2.03 1.56 14.18
N HIS A 155 2.20 2.69 13.44
CA HIS A 155 2.94 3.86 13.91
C HIS A 155 2.00 5.07 14.09
N PRO A 156 1.51 5.34 15.32
CA PRO A 156 0.50 6.39 15.57
C PRO A 156 1.02 7.82 15.44
N TYR A 157 2.34 8.00 15.45
CA TYR A 157 2.98 9.32 15.30
C TYR A 157 3.47 9.58 13.86
N LEU A 158 3.19 8.66 12.93
CA LEU A 158 3.47 8.83 11.52
C LEU A 158 2.16 9.07 10.79
N THR A 159 2.04 10.25 10.18
CA THR A 159 0.81 10.69 9.51
C THR A 159 1.02 10.67 8.01
N GLN A 160 0.44 9.68 7.32
CA GLN A 160 0.24 9.75 5.89
C GLN A 160 -1.20 10.15 5.63
N ARG A 161 -1.40 11.42 5.25
CA ARG A 161 -2.74 11.97 5.10
C ARG A 161 -3.39 11.43 3.82
N HIS A 162 -4.55 10.82 3.99
CA HIS A 162 -5.36 10.31 2.90
C HIS A 162 -6.54 11.27 2.64
N ASP A 163 -6.50 12.02 1.56
CA ASP A 163 -7.57 12.94 1.15
C ASP A 163 -8.70 12.15 0.45
N HIS A 164 -9.22 11.16 1.16
CA HIS A 164 -10.23 10.23 0.68
C HIS A 164 -11.63 10.85 0.67
N TRP A 165 -12.48 10.42 -0.28
CA TRP A 165 -13.86 10.91 -0.43
C TRP A 165 -14.75 10.66 0.80
N ILE A 166 -14.41 9.71 1.67
CA ILE A 166 -15.16 9.46 2.92
C ILE A 166 -14.90 10.48 4.03
N ARG A 167 -13.89 11.37 3.87
CA ARG A 167 -13.68 12.46 4.82
C ARG A 167 -14.83 13.45 4.78
N GLU A 168 -15.15 14.02 5.94
CA GLU A 168 -16.00 15.20 5.98
C GLU A 168 -15.38 16.32 5.12
N GLY A 169 -16.14 16.84 4.15
CA GLY A 169 -15.63 17.79 3.17
C GLY A 169 -14.63 17.23 2.15
N GLY A 170 -14.49 15.90 2.08
CA GLY A 170 -13.64 15.23 1.09
C GLY A 170 -14.15 15.38 -0.34
N PRO A 171 -13.28 15.14 -1.35
CA PRO A 171 -13.66 15.25 -2.75
C PRO A 171 -14.71 14.19 -3.11
N PRO A 172 -15.54 14.40 -4.14
CA PRO A 172 -16.47 13.38 -4.61
C PRO A 172 -15.72 12.15 -5.11
N LYS A 173 -16.40 11.00 -5.07
CA LYS A 173 -15.88 9.76 -5.64
C LYS A 173 -15.58 9.94 -7.12
N THR A 174 -14.36 9.59 -7.53
CA THR A 174 -13.95 9.71 -8.93
C THR A 174 -14.62 8.64 -9.82
N PRO A 175 -14.73 8.86 -11.15
CA PRO A 175 -15.23 7.83 -12.07
C PRO A 175 -14.48 6.49 -11.94
N TYR A 176 -13.19 6.56 -11.70
CA TYR A 176 -12.34 5.41 -11.43
C TYR A 176 -12.75 4.64 -10.17
N GLN A 177 -12.97 5.34 -9.07
CA GLN A 177 -13.43 4.72 -7.82
C GLN A 177 -14.81 4.07 -7.98
N ILE A 178 -15.70 4.70 -8.76
CA ILE A 178 -17.02 4.14 -9.10
C ILE A 178 -16.85 2.86 -9.94
N LEU A 179 -15.97 2.89 -10.94
CA LEU A 179 -15.71 1.72 -11.78
C LEU A 179 -15.16 0.53 -10.97
N ASN A 180 -14.33 0.80 -9.96
CA ASN A 180 -13.73 -0.23 -9.11
C ASN A 180 -14.74 -0.93 -8.19
N ASP A 181 -15.90 -0.33 -7.93
CA ASP A 181 -16.97 -0.96 -7.15
C ASP A 181 -17.41 -2.32 -7.74
N ARG A 182 -17.17 -2.55 -9.04
CA ARG A 182 -17.37 -3.85 -9.71
C ARG A 182 -16.60 -5.01 -9.06
N TYR A 183 -15.48 -4.72 -8.41
CA TYR A 183 -14.64 -5.74 -7.76
C TYR A 183 -15.08 -6.05 -6.32
N TYR A 184 -15.95 -5.22 -5.72
CA TYR A 184 -16.28 -5.31 -4.31
C TYR A 184 -16.84 -6.68 -3.90
N ALA A 185 -17.82 -7.20 -4.66
CA ALA A 185 -18.45 -8.47 -4.33
C ALA A 185 -17.47 -9.65 -4.41
N HIS A 186 -16.63 -9.68 -5.45
CA HIS A 186 -15.58 -10.69 -5.63
C HIS A 186 -14.56 -10.63 -4.49
N ASP A 187 -13.99 -9.46 -4.22
CA ASP A 187 -12.94 -9.31 -3.23
C ASP A 187 -13.45 -9.57 -1.82
N LYS A 188 -14.69 -9.17 -1.52
CA LYS A 188 -15.37 -9.46 -0.26
C LYS A 188 -15.54 -10.97 -0.03
N TRP A 189 -16.07 -11.69 -1.03
CA TRP A 189 -16.21 -13.14 -0.95
C TRP A 189 -14.86 -13.82 -0.75
N LEU A 190 -13.86 -13.44 -1.54
CA LEU A 190 -12.50 -13.97 -1.45
C LEU A 190 -11.89 -13.76 -0.05
N HIS A 191 -12.04 -12.55 0.50
CA HIS A 191 -11.53 -12.20 1.82
C HIS A 191 -12.09 -13.13 2.92
N TYR A 192 -13.42 -13.28 2.98
CA TYR A 192 -14.04 -14.13 3.99
C TYR A 192 -13.72 -15.62 3.79
N ALA A 193 -13.64 -16.09 2.54
CA ALA A 193 -13.22 -17.46 2.27
C ALA A 193 -11.77 -17.72 2.74
N ARG A 194 -10.85 -16.80 2.46
CA ARG A 194 -9.45 -16.88 2.90
C ARG A 194 -9.32 -16.76 4.41
N GLN A 195 -10.06 -15.85 5.03
CA GLN A 195 -10.11 -15.69 6.48
C GLN A 195 -10.57 -16.98 7.18
N ALA A 196 -11.66 -17.57 6.72
CA ALA A 196 -12.17 -18.83 7.26
C ALA A 196 -11.19 -20.00 7.10
N ALA A 197 -10.36 -19.98 6.06
CA ALA A 197 -9.32 -20.97 5.79
C ALA A 197 -7.97 -20.66 6.47
N GLY A 198 -7.86 -19.59 7.28
CA GLY A 198 -6.63 -19.22 7.97
C GLY A 198 -5.54 -18.66 7.06
N TRP A 199 -5.91 -17.92 6.01
CA TRP A 199 -5.01 -17.24 5.07
C TRP A 199 -4.05 -18.18 4.35
N PRO A 200 -4.52 -19.22 3.62
CA PRO A 200 -3.66 -20.21 3.00
C PRO A 200 -2.67 -19.55 2.04
N GLY A 201 -1.42 -19.98 2.09
CA GLY A 201 -0.33 -19.45 1.28
C GLY A 201 0.14 -18.04 1.67
N ALA A 202 -0.28 -17.52 2.83
CA ALA A 202 0.07 -16.17 3.24
C ALA A 202 1.56 -15.98 3.59
N GLY A 203 2.30 -17.03 3.84
CA GLY A 203 3.71 -16.86 3.97
C GLY A 203 4.42 -17.73 5.00
N ARG A 204 5.38 -17.15 5.69
CA ARG A 204 6.41 -17.84 6.48
C ARG A 204 5.85 -19.03 7.23
N PRO A 205 6.28 -20.24 6.94
CA PRO A 205 5.92 -21.42 7.70
C PRO A 205 6.50 -21.40 9.09
#